data_23f41cf8e1ed526a1a036455113c8e94
#
_entry.id   23f41cf8e1ed526a1a036455113c8e94
#
_cell.length_a   1.000
_cell.length_b   1.000
_cell.length_c   1.000
_cell.angle_alpha   90.00
_cell.angle_beta   90.00
_cell.angle_gamma   90.00
#
_symmetry.space_group_name_H-M   'P 1'
#
loop_
_entity.id
_entity.type
_entity.pdbx_description
1 polymer ?
#
loop_
_entity_poly.entity_id
_entity_poly.type
_entity_poly.pdbx_seq_one_letter_code
_entity_poly.pdbx_strand_id
1 'polypeptide(L)'
;MRLTENQKELIREVSKKNIRSSRQAALKCLGEVENLDDQWFVEMCSRLLNEETSMYDLPSEIQGLLTVEDVSETFHEDRYYLSQREKKIFDQIIKMQGVTEKLALKDIRYINSTLMYGVPGTGKTMFGRYLAYKTNLPFAYLNFSNIVDSLLGSTAKNISKAFKFAISTPCIFMLDEIDAISTRRDISTSASADKEMSRTTITLMQEFDHLPNETIVLAATNRIDRIDEALLRRFSNKYEMTVFNNQEKKEMITKYLQAIEMTISKQDMNNLINGKKSQAETITELIQCIADTLMKEQI
;
A
#
# COMPACT_ATOMS: atom_id res chain seq x y z
N MET A 1 19.10 -0.42 37.59
CA MET A 1 17.79 0.13 37.12
C MET A 1 17.18 -0.88 36.17
N ARG A 2 15.92 -1.29 36.34
CA ARG A 2 15.28 -2.29 35.46
C ARG A 2 14.48 -1.53 34.42
N LEU A 3 14.58 -1.91 33.14
CA LEU A 3 13.82 -1.26 32.05
C LEU A 3 12.31 -1.48 32.28
N THR A 4 11.50 -0.43 32.06
CA THR A 4 10.03 -0.54 32.04
C THR A 4 9.58 -1.33 30.79
N GLU A 5 8.35 -1.81 30.78
CA GLU A 5 7.82 -2.54 29.60
C GLU A 5 7.74 -1.62 28.37
N ASN A 6 7.39 -0.33 28.55
CA ASN A 6 7.37 0.65 27.46
C ASN A 6 8.77 0.92 26.91
N GLN A 7 9.79 0.99 27.77
CA GLN A 7 11.19 1.12 27.31
C GLN A 7 11.66 -0.12 26.52
N LYS A 8 11.26 -1.32 26.94
CA LYS A 8 11.56 -2.54 26.18
C LYS A 8 10.84 -2.56 24.83
N GLU A 9 9.57 -2.12 24.80
CA GLU A 9 8.80 -1.98 23.57
C GLU A 9 9.48 -0.99 22.62
N LEU A 10 9.88 0.19 23.11
CA LEU A 10 10.60 1.20 22.33
C LEU A 10 11.89 0.64 21.71
N ILE A 11 12.73 -0.01 22.53
CA ILE A 11 13.99 -0.59 22.06
C ILE A 11 13.72 -1.66 20.96
N ARG A 12 12.72 -2.49 21.16
CA ARG A 12 12.31 -3.53 20.20
C ARG A 12 11.87 -2.94 18.87
N GLU A 13 11.01 -1.93 18.90
CA GLU A 13 10.50 -1.32 17.68
C GLU A 13 11.55 -0.49 16.94
N VAL A 14 12.43 0.19 17.66
CA VAL A 14 13.61 0.85 17.07
C VAL A 14 14.54 -0.18 16.41
N SER A 15 14.79 -1.33 17.07
CA SER A 15 15.62 -2.41 16.49
C SER A 15 15.02 -3.01 15.23
N LYS A 16 13.70 -3.05 15.12
CA LYS A 16 12.97 -3.46 13.91
C LYS A 16 12.89 -2.38 12.84
N LYS A 17 13.41 -1.17 13.11
CA LYS A 17 13.28 0.01 12.23
C LYS A 17 11.83 0.39 11.92
N ASN A 18 10.89 0.03 12.80
CA ASN A 18 9.48 0.41 12.67
C ASN A 18 9.29 1.80 13.28
N ILE A 19 9.37 2.84 12.45
CA ILE A 19 9.35 4.24 12.88
C ILE A 19 8.05 4.58 13.62
N ARG A 20 6.91 4.11 13.11
CA ARG A 20 5.61 4.41 13.70
C ARG A 20 5.43 3.79 15.08
N SER A 21 5.67 2.49 15.22
CA SER A 21 5.58 1.80 16.51
C SER A 21 6.62 2.34 17.49
N SER A 22 7.81 2.74 17.00
CA SER A 22 8.83 3.42 17.81
C SER A 22 8.32 4.77 18.34
N ARG A 23 7.63 5.55 17.51
CA ARG A 23 7.01 6.84 17.92
C ARG A 23 5.95 6.63 18.99
N GLN A 24 5.04 5.67 18.78
CA GLN A 24 4.00 5.34 19.77
C GLN A 24 4.61 4.86 21.10
N ALA A 25 5.61 3.99 21.03
CA ALA A 25 6.32 3.52 22.22
C ALA A 25 7.09 4.65 22.93
N ALA A 26 7.68 5.59 22.17
CA ALA A 26 8.34 6.77 22.73
C ALA A 26 7.34 7.68 23.46
N LEU A 27 6.16 7.93 22.87
CA LEU A 27 5.10 8.71 23.52
C LEU A 27 4.59 8.05 24.81
N LYS A 28 4.46 6.71 24.83
CA LYS A 28 4.13 5.96 26.06
C LYS A 28 5.23 6.12 27.13
N CYS A 29 6.51 6.03 26.74
CA CYS A 29 7.62 6.26 27.67
C CYS A 29 7.61 7.68 28.24
N LEU A 30 7.33 8.69 27.42
CA LEU A 30 7.21 10.08 27.88
C LEU A 30 6.04 10.28 28.85
N GLY A 31 4.94 9.56 28.65
CA GLY A 31 3.78 9.58 29.55
C GLY A 31 4.02 8.92 30.93
N GLU A 32 5.10 8.13 31.09
CA GLU A 32 5.49 7.54 32.38
C GLU A 32 6.40 8.45 33.22
N VAL A 33 6.82 9.62 32.68
CA VAL A 33 7.73 10.54 33.38
C VAL A 33 6.94 11.40 34.34
N GLU A 34 7.10 11.15 35.64
CA GLU A 34 6.44 11.90 36.72
C GLU A 34 7.34 13.04 37.28
N ASN A 35 8.61 13.11 36.87
CA ASN A 35 9.55 14.08 37.40
C ASN A 35 9.31 15.47 36.82
N LEU A 36 9.09 16.46 37.67
CA LEU A 36 8.88 17.85 37.28
C LEU A 36 10.10 18.49 36.58
N ASP A 37 11.30 18.04 36.88
CA ASP A 37 12.54 18.56 36.27
C ASP A 37 12.65 18.16 34.78
N ASP A 38 11.96 17.10 34.36
CA ASP A 38 11.96 16.59 33.00
C ASP A 38 10.75 17.08 32.18
N GLN A 39 9.87 17.88 32.77
CA GLN A 39 8.61 18.27 32.12
C GLN A 39 8.83 19.05 30.82
N TRP A 40 9.82 19.95 30.78
CA TRP A 40 10.21 20.64 29.54
C TRP A 40 10.66 19.67 28.43
N PHE A 41 11.46 18.65 28.80
CA PHE A 41 11.91 17.62 27.87
C PHE A 41 10.73 16.80 27.33
N VAL A 42 9.81 16.40 28.20
CA VAL A 42 8.57 15.66 27.85
C VAL A 42 7.72 16.47 26.88
N GLU A 43 7.47 17.75 27.16
CA GLU A 43 6.70 18.64 26.30
C GLU A 43 7.36 18.84 24.94
N MET A 44 8.68 19.10 24.91
CA MET A 44 9.43 19.29 23.69
C MET A 44 9.41 18.03 22.83
N CYS A 45 9.73 16.85 23.40
CA CYS A 45 9.74 15.59 22.66
C CYS A 45 8.34 15.17 22.20
N SER A 46 7.32 15.34 23.05
CA SER A 46 5.93 15.06 22.69
C SER A 46 5.46 15.96 21.53
N ARG A 47 5.83 17.23 21.52
CA ARG A 47 5.54 18.14 20.41
C ARG A 47 6.22 17.68 19.12
N LEU A 48 7.54 17.41 19.16
CA LEU A 48 8.29 16.92 18.00
C LEU A 48 7.75 15.59 17.47
N LEU A 49 7.35 14.69 18.36
CA LEU A 49 6.73 13.42 17.98
C LEU A 49 5.29 13.60 17.47
N ASN A 50 4.57 14.66 17.83
CA ASN A 50 3.22 14.95 17.37
C ASN A 50 3.15 15.95 16.21
N GLU A 51 4.25 16.67 15.91
CA GLU A 51 4.32 17.48 14.69
C GLU A 51 4.19 16.56 13.47
N GLU A 52 3.30 16.94 12.55
CA GLU A 52 3.03 16.28 11.26
C GLU A 52 4.19 16.46 10.24
N THR A 53 5.41 16.43 10.66
CA THR A 53 6.51 16.21 9.74
C THR A 53 6.27 14.84 9.12
N SER A 54 6.17 14.78 7.80
CA SER A 54 6.13 13.53 7.05
C SER A 54 7.23 12.63 7.65
N MET A 55 6.84 11.59 8.40
CA MET A 55 7.77 10.74 9.17
C MET A 55 8.81 10.06 8.28
N TYR A 56 8.74 10.35 7.01
CA TYR A 56 9.61 9.84 5.95
C TYR A 56 10.16 11.03 5.19
N ASP A 57 11.28 11.60 5.69
CA ASP A 57 12.14 12.45 4.87
C ASP A 57 12.70 11.60 3.73
N LEU A 58 11.93 11.58 2.64
CA LEU A 58 12.39 10.94 1.43
C LEU A 58 13.61 11.73 0.92
N PRO A 59 14.74 11.07 0.66
CA PRO A 59 15.86 11.71 0.00
C PRO A 59 15.36 12.50 -1.22
N SER A 60 15.83 13.73 -1.38
CA SER A 60 15.39 14.63 -2.48
C SER A 60 15.40 13.94 -3.84
N GLU A 61 16.24 12.93 -3.98
CA GLU A 61 16.42 12.13 -5.19
C GLU A 61 15.25 11.18 -5.53
N ILE A 62 14.38 10.85 -4.56
CA ILE A 62 13.20 9.99 -4.76
C ILE A 62 11.89 10.71 -4.47
N GLN A 63 11.96 11.99 -4.06
CA GLN A 63 10.77 12.84 -3.96
C GLN A 63 10.11 12.97 -5.33
N GLY A 64 8.79 12.75 -5.38
CA GLY A 64 8.02 12.75 -6.63
C GLY A 64 8.06 11.42 -7.41
N LEU A 65 8.97 10.48 -7.07
CA LEU A 65 8.99 9.13 -7.65
C LEU A 65 8.28 8.11 -6.77
N LEU A 66 8.57 8.14 -5.48
CA LEU A 66 8.00 7.30 -4.46
C LEU A 66 7.17 8.16 -3.51
N THR A 67 5.94 7.78 -3.29
CA THR A 67 5.10 8.36 -2.23
C THR A 67 5.09 7.41 -1.04
N VAL A 68 5.36 7.92 0.15
CA VAL A 68 5.29 7.13 1.39
C VAL A 68 4.24 7.75 2.29
N GLU A 69 3.20 6.98 2.58
CA GLU A 69 2.05 7.40 3.36
C GLU A 69 2.00 6.66 4.69
N ASP A 70 1.76 7.38 5.78
CA ASP A 70 1.21 6.79 6.99
C ASP A 70 -0.31 6.72 6.87
N VAL A 71 -0.81 5.54 6.57
CA VAL A 71 -2.25 5.33 6.34
C VAL A 71 -3.07 5.22 7.61
N SER A 72 -2.47 5.33 8.79
CA SER A 72 -3.16 5.10 10.06
C SER A 72 -4.26 6.08 10.37
N GLU A 73 -4.07 7.33 10.00
CA GLU A 73 -5.02 8.42 10.27
C GLU A 73 -5.96 8.67 9.07
N THR A 74 -5.51 8.28 7.87
CA THR A 74 -6.24 8.55 6.63
C THR A 74 -7.07 7.37 6.13
N PHE A 75 -6.76 6.14 6.57
CA PHE A 75 -7.50 4.96 6.16
C PHE A 75 -8.66 4.66 7.11
N HIS A 76 -9.87 4.72 6.59
CA HIS A 76 -11.11 4.44 7.31
C HIS A 76 -11.53 2.97 7.12
N GLU A 77 -11.11 2.07 8.04
CA GLU A 77 -11.45 0.64 7.99
C GLU A 77 -12.96 0.39 8.08
N ASP A 78 -13.66 1.23 8.81
CA ASP A 78 -15.12 1.20 8.98
C ASP A 78 -15.88 1.38 7.64
N ARG A 79 -15.27 2.08 6.67
CA ARG A 79 -15.81 2.29 5.31
C ARG A 79 -15.28 1.29 4.28
N TYR A 80 -14.25 0.54 4.60
CA TYR A 80 -13.61 -0.38 3.66
C TYR A 80 -14.23 -1.78 3.76
N TYR A 81 -14.83 -2.25 2.66
CA TYR A 81 -15.36 -3.60 2.55
C TYR A 81 -14.31 -4.53 1.95
N LEU A 82 -14.02 -5.61 2.66
CA LEU A 82 -13.11 -6.67 2.23
C LEU A 82 -13.95 -7.91 1.86
N SER A 83 -13.96 -8.28 0.59
CA SER A 83 -14.64 -9.48 0.13
C SER A 83 -14.00 -10.75 0.68
N GLN A 84 -14.73 -11.88 0.67
CA GLN A 84 -14.20 -13.17 1.11
C GLN A 84 -12.97 -13.61 0.31
N ARG A 85 -12.89 -13.22 -0.97
CA ARG A 85 -11.73 -13.50 -1.82
C ARG A 85 -10.52 -12.68 -1.40
N GLU A 86 -10.70 -11.39 -1.19
CA GLU A 86 -9.65 -10.48 -0.73
C GLU A 86 -9.18 -10.83 0.68
N LYS A 87 -10.08 -11.27 1.56
CA LYS A 87 -9.73 -11.77 2.89
C LYS A 87 -8.79 -12.98 2.83
N LYS A 88 -9.02 -13.92 1.92
CA LYS A 88 -8.12 -15.07 1.72
C LYS A 88 -6.73 -14.61 1.26
N ILE A 89 -6.65 -13.62 0.37
CA ILE A 89 -5.39 -13.04 -0.09
C ILE A 89 -4.66 -12.38 1.08
N PHE A 90 -5.37 -11.56 1.85
CA PHE A 90 -4.85 -10.92 3.05
C PHE A 90 -4.29 -11.94 4.05
N ASP A 91 -5.10 -12.93 4.43
CA ASP A 91 -4.70 -13.97 5.39
C ASP A 91 -3.45 -14.74 4.90
N GLN A 92 -3.34 -14.99 3.60
CA GLN A 92 -2.17 -15.64 3.01
C GLN A 92 -0.91 -14.77 3.11
N ILE A 93 -1.01 -13.47 2.76
CA ILE A 93 0.12 -12.54 2.85
C ILE A 93 0.63 -12.45 4.30
N ILE A 94 -0.29 -12.30 5.27
CA ILE A 94 0.07 -12.21 6.70
C ILE A 94 0.68 -13.51 7.21
N LYS A 95 0.12 -14.67 6.86
CA LYS A 95 0.71 -15.97 7.23
C LYS A 95 2.12 -16.13 6.68
N MET A 96 2.34 -15.75 5.43
CA MET A 96 3.65 -15.84 4.79
C MET A 96 4.66 -14.90 5.43
N GLN A 97 4.27 -13.71 5.89
CA GLN A 97 5.17 -12.83 6.63
C GLN A 97 5.78 -13.51 7.86
N GLY A 98 4.97 -14.24 8.65
CA GLY A 98 5.48 -15.01 9.81
C GLY A 98 6.32 -16.24 9.44
N VAL A 99 6.30 -16.66 8.17
CA VAL A 99 7.08 -17.81 7.67
C VAL A 99 8.39 -17.37 7.03
N THR A 100 8.45 -16.19 6.43
CA THR A 100 9.65 -15.70 5.71
C THR A 100 10.89 -15.64 6.60
N GLU A 101 10.75 -15.20 7.86
CA GLU A 101 11.85 -15.20 8.84
C GLU A 101 12.40 -16.61 9.09
N LYS A 102 11.51 -17.61 9.21
CA LYS A 102 11.90 -19.03 9.43
C LYS A 102 12.57 -19.63 8.20
N LEU A 103 12.17 -19.20 7.01
CA LEU A 103 12.81 -19.59 5.76
C LEU A 103 14.20 -18.97 5.63
N ALA A 104 14.34 -17.70 5.99
CA ALA A 104 15.64 -17.00 6.00
C ALA A 104 16.65 -17.68 6.94
N LEU A 105 16.24 -18.14 8.12
CA LEU A 105 17.08 -18.90 9.06
C LEU A 105 17.59 -20.25 8.49
N LYS A 106 16.98 -20.73 7.40
CA LYS A 106 17.35 -21.96 6.69
C LYS A 106 18.03 -21.70 5.36
N ASP A 107 18.44 -20.45 5.10
CA ASP A 107 18.99 -19.98 3.82
C ASP A 107 18.05 -20.20 2.63
N ILE A 108 16.74 -20.30 2.89
CA ILE A 108 15.72 -20.41 1.85
C ILE A 108 15.23 -19.01 1.51
N ARG A 109 15.48 -18.60 0.28
CA ARG A 109 15.02 -17.33 -0.23
C ARG A 109 13.54 -17.39 -0.60
N TYR A 110 12.75 -16.49 -0.04
CA TYR A 110 11.34 -16.30 -0.38
C TYR A 110 10.96 -14.84 -0.20
N ILE A 111 10.44 -14.22 -1.24
CA ILE A 111 9.91 -12.86 -1.19
C ILE A 111 8.39 -12.97 -1.14
N ASN A 112 7.78 -12.33 -0.14
CA ASN A 112 6.33 -12.24 -0.01
C ASN A 112 5.78 -11.24 -1.04
N SER A 113 5.72 -11.67 -2.30
CA SER A 113 5.33 -10.85 -3.44
C SER A 113 4.00 -11.31 -4.02
N THR A 114 3.10 -10.36 -4.22
CA THR A 114 1.75 -10.60 -4.74
C THR A 114 1.45 -9.67 -5.90
N LEU A 115 1.13 -10.24 -7.05
CA LEU A 115 0.62 -9.51 -8.21
C LEU A 115 -0.91 -9.53 -8.21
N MET A 116 -1.51 -8.35 -8.16
CA MET A 116 -2.94 -8.15 -8.31
C MET A 116 -3.23 -7.66 -9.73
N TYR A 117 -4.11 -8.35 -10.44
CA TYR A 117 -4.48 -7.96 -11.80
C TYR A 117 -6.01 -7.95 -11.97
N GLY A 118 -6.50 -7.23 -12.96
CA GLY A 118 -7.94 -7.13 -13.24
C GLY A 118 -8.31 -5.73 -13.70
N VAL A 119 -9.59 -5.57 -14.04
CA VAL A 119 -10.11 -4.31 -14.60
C VAL A 119 -9.86 -3.11 -13.68
N PRO A 120 -9.76 -1.90 -14.22
CA PRO A 120 -9.63 -0.68 -13.41
C PRO A 120 -10.76 -0.52 -12.41
N GLY A 121 -10.47 0.13 -11.28
CA GLY A 121 -11.48 0.43 -10.25
C GLY A 121 -11.88 -0.73 -9.35
N THR A 122 -11.20 -1.89 -9.41
CA THR A 122 -11.46 -3.06 -8.55
C THR A 122 -10.79 -3.00 -7.18
N GLY A 123 -10.14 -1.90 -6.82
CA GLY A 123 -9.61 -1.69 -5.47
C GLY A 123 -8.19 -2.20 -5.23
N LYS A 124 -7.39 -2.53 -6.27
CA LYS A 124 -6.02 -3.05 -6.12
C LYS A 124 -5.13 -2.20 -5.20
N THR A 125 -5.07 -0.90 -5.45
CA THR A 125 -4.27 0.05 -4.66
C THR A 125 -4.85 0.24 -3.25
N MET A 126 -6.18 0.25 -3.11
CA MET A 126 -6.87 0.33 -1.81
C MET A 126 -6.61 -0.90 -0.94
N PHE A 127 -6.51 -2.08 -1.53
CA PHE A 127 -6.11 -3.29 -0.82
C PHE A 127 -4.68 -3.16 -0.25
N GLY A 128 -3.76 -2.56 -0.99
CA GLY A 128 -2.41 -2.26 -0.51
C GLY A 128 -2.41 -1.32 0.71
N ARG A 129 -3.23 -0.27 0.68
CA ARG A 129 -3.41 0.63 1.84
C ARG A 129 -4.05 -0.08 3.03
N TYR A 130 -5.05 -0.92 2.79
CA TYR A 130 -5.64 -1.75 3.83
C TYR A 130 -4.62 -2.68 4.49
N LEU A 131 -3.76 -3.34 3.69
CA LEU A 131 -2.70 -4.19 4.21
C LEU A 131 -1.71 -3.38 5.06
N ALA A 132 -1.30 -2.20 4.60
CA ALA A 132 -0.43 -1.28 5.33
C ALA A 132 -1.05 -0.86 6.68
N TYR A 133 -2.34 -0.50 6.67
CA TYR A 133 -3.10 -0.18 7.87
C TYR A 133 -3.12 -1.34 8.88
N LYS A 134 -3.42 -2.56 8.42
CA LYS A 134 -3.52 -3.77 9.29
C LYS A 134 -2.17 -4.24 9.81
N THR A 135 -1.10 -4.03 9.06
CA THR A 135 0.26 -4.40 9.47
C THR A 135 0.98 -3.33 10.26
N ASN A 136 0.37 -2.14 10.38
CA ASN A 136 1.00 -0.97 11.00
C ASN A 136 2.34 -0.58 10.34
N LEU A 137 2.43 -0.80 9.03
CA LEU A 137 3.58 -0.44 8.21
C LEU A 137 3.23 0.75 7.30
N PRO A 138 4.20 1.59 6.95
CA PRO A 138 4.00 2.63 5.94
C PRO A 138 3.65 2.02 4.59
N PHE A 139 2.86 2.75 3.82
CA PHE A 139 2.52 2.42 2.44
C PHE A 139 3.46 3.17 1.49
N ALA A 140 4.43 2.45 0.92
CA ALA A 140 5.37 2.98 -0.05
C ALA A 140 4.85 2.69 -1.46
N TYR A 141 4.42 3.73 -2.17
CA TYR A 141 3.73 3.63 -3.44
C TYR A 141 4.60 4.16 -4.59
N LEU A 142 4.85 3.31 -5.57
CA LEU A 142 5.58 3.58 -6.79
C LEU A 142 4.67 3.35 -8.00
N ASN A 143 4.34 4.44 -8.74
CA ASN A 143 3.59 4.36 -9.98
C ASN A 143 4.55 4.40 -11.18
N PHE A 144 4.54 3.34 -11.97
CA PHE A 144 5.45 3.23 -13.12
C PHE A 144 5.09 4.13 -14.29
N SER A 145 3.83 4.50 -14.46
CA SER A 145 3.45 5.47 -15.51
C SER A 145 4.09 6.83 -15.26
N ASN A 146 4.13 7.30 -14.02
CA ASN A 146 4.78 8.56 -13.66
C ASN A 146 6.31 8.53 -13.87
N ILE A 147 6.92 7.35 -13.77
CA ILE A 147 8.38 7.18 -13.93
C ILE A 147 8.77 7.21 -15.41
N VAL A 148 7.95 6.63 -16.27
CA VAL A 148 8.21 6.59 -17.71
C VAL A 148 8.12 8.00 -18.33
N ASP A 149 7.19 8.82 -17.84
CA ASP A 149 7.00 10.21 -18.30
C ASP A 149 8.14 11.15 -17.87
N SER A 150 8.87 10.81 -16.81
CA SER A 150 9.97 11.59 -16.29
C SER A 150 11.29 11.26 -16.98
N LEU A 151 11.62 11.93 -18.10
CA LEU A 151 12.92 11.96 -18.78
C LEU A 151 13.54 10.59 -19.16
N LEU A 152 13.56 10.31 -20.45
CA LEU A 152 14.32 9.22 -21.09
C LEU A 152 15.74 9.12 -20.54
N GLY A 153 16.12 7.94 -19.99
CA GLY A 153 17.46 7.64 -19.52
C GLY A 153 17.66 7.58 -17.99
N SER A 154 16.69 8.05 -17.16
CA SER A 154 16.78 8.00 -15.70
C SER A 154 15.92 6.90 -15.05
N THR A 155 15.01 6.28 -15.79
CA THR A 155 14.00 5.32 -15.29
C THR A 155 14.62 4.18 -14.48
N ALA A 156 15.67 3.51 -15.00
CA ALA A 156 16.35 2.44 -14.30
C ALA A 156 16.98 2.90 -12.97
N LYS A 157 17.62 4.09 -12.95
CA LYS A 157 18.20 4.65 -11.72
C LYS A 157 17.12 4.98 -10.68
N ASN A 158 15.99 5.48 -11.13
CA ASN A 158 14.86 5.84 -10.26
C ASN A 158 14.25 4.58 -9.62
N ILE A 159 14.10 3.49 -10.38
CA ILE A 159 13.68 2.19 -9.85
C ILE A 159 14.64 1.72 -8.77
N SER A 160 15.96 1.71 -9.06
CA SER A 160 16.97 1.27 -8.09
C SER A 160 16.94 2.10 -6.78
N LYS A 161 16.67 3.41 -6.87
CA LYS A 161 16.54 4.26 -5.68
C LYS A 161 15.29 3.91 -4.85
N ALA A 162 14.14 3.69 -5.51
CA ALA A 162 12.91 3.31 -4.83
C ALA A 162 13.05 1.95 -4.13
N PHE A 163 13.69 0.98 -4.78
CA PHE A 163 13.98 -0.33 -4.18
C PHE A 163 14.94 -0.24 -3.00
N LYS A 164 15.98 0.60 -3.08
CA LYS A 164 16.88 0.86 -1.95
C LYS A 164 16.12 1.37 -0.73
N PHE A 165 15.14 2.24 -0.92
CA PHE A 165 14.27 2.68 0.17
C PHE A 165 13.50 1.50 0.78
N ALA A 166 12.84 0.67 -0.03
CA ALA A 166 12.09 -0.48 0.44
C ALA A 166 12.96 -1.54 1.14
N ILE A 167 14.24 -1.65 0.76
CA ILE A 167 15.23 -2.52 1.42
C ILE A 167 15.61 -1.97 2.81
N SER A 168 15.75 -0.65 2.93
CA SER A 168 16.19 -0.01 4.17
C SER A 168 15.07 0.29 5.17
N THR A 169 13.82 0.34 4.70
CA THR A 169 12.65 0.77 5.48
C THR A 169 11.56 -0.29 5.40
N PRO A 170 11.18 -0.93 6.52
CA PRO A 170 10.03 -1.84 6.54
C PRO A 170 8.76 -1.10 6.07
N CYS A 171 8.14 -1.61 5.00
CA CYS A 171 6.95 -0.99 4.40
C CYS A 171 6.15 -2.02 3.61
N ILE A 172 4.91 -1.68 3.29
CA ILE A 172 4.18 -2.33 2.20
C ILE A 172 4.58 -1.63 0.91
N PHE A 173 5.40 -2.31 0.12
CA PHE A 173 5.93 -1.75 -1.12
C PHE A 173 4.99 -2.06 -2.28
N MET A 174 4.29 -1.02 -2.76
CA MET A 174 3.31 -1.11 -3.84
C MET A 174 3.88 -0.62 -5.16
N LEU A 175 3.90 -1.51 -6.14
CA LEU A 175 4.33 -1.28 -7.52
C LEU A 175 3.07 -1.19 -8.40
N ASP A 176 2.62 0.00 -8.74
CA ASP A 176 1.39 0.18 -9.52
C ASP A 176 1.67 0.44 -11.00
N GLU A 177 0.73 0.00 -11.84
CA GLU A 177 0.81 0.12 -13.30
C GLU A 177 2.10 -0.49 -13.90
N ILE A 178 2.50 -1.68 -13.40
CA ILE A 178 3.75 -2.32 -13.84
C ILE A 178 3.78 -2.67 -15.33
N ASP A 179 2.63 -2.70 -15.98
CA ASP A 179 2.50 -2.87 -17.43
C ASP A 179 3.08 -1.68 -18.22
N ALA A 180 3.24 -0.50 -17.61
CA ALA A 180 3.86 0.64 -18.26
C ALA A 180 5.34 0.40 -18.66
N ILE A 181 6.05 -0.45 -17.91
CA ILE A 181 7.49 -0.72 -18.15
C ILE A 181 7.80 -2.16 -18.56
N SER A 182 6.83 -3.05 -18.55
CA SER A 182 7.04 -4.50 -18.65
C SER A 182 6.34 -5.10 -19.88
N THR A 183 6.26 -4.35 -20.98
CA THR A 183 5.57 -4.79 -22.18
C THR A 183 6.29 -5.96 -22.84
N ARG A 184 5.54 -7.02 -23.21
CA ARG A 184 6.03 -8.10 -24.06
C ARG A 184 6.63 -7.51 -25.33
N ARG A 185 7.75 -8.04 -25.77
CA ARG A 185 8.48 -7.60 -26.97
C ARG A 185 7.62 -7.81 -28.20
N ASP A 186 6.91 -6.79 -28.63
CA ASP A 186 6.29 -6.76 -29.95
C ASP A 186 7.33 -6.36 -30.99
N ILE A 187 7.50 -7.19 -32.02
CA ILE A 187 8.56 -7.15 -33.06
C ILE A 187 8.46 -5.89 -33.96
N SER A 188 7.54 -4.95 -33.68
CA SER A 188 7.12 -3.91 -34.62
C SER A 188 7.41 -2.45 -34.24
N THR A 189 8.09 -2.16 -33.11
CA THR A 189 8.32 -0.77 -32.65
C THR A 189 9.79 -0.33 -32.76
N SER A 190 10.04 0.98 -32.69
CA SER A 190 11.35 1.60 -32.94
C SER A 190 12.46 1.07 -32.02
N ALA A 191 13.59 0.67 -32.58
CA ALA A 191 14.70 -0.03 -31.92
C ALA A 191 15.33 0.65 -30.69
N SER A 192 15.08 1.94 -30.45
CA SER A 192 15.62 2.69 -29.30
C SER A 192 14.71 2.62 -28.06
N ALA A 193 13.40 2.77 -28.23
CA ALA A 193 12.42 2.70 -27.13
C ALA A 193 12.36 1.27 -26.54
N ASP A 194 12.41 0.24 -27.39
CA ASP A 194 12.41 -1.16 -26.96
C ASP A 194 13.66 -1.54 -26.14
N LYS A 195 14.81 -0.94 -26.47
CA LYS A 195 16.05 -1.16 -25.69
C LYS A 195 15.97 -0.52 -24.31
N GLU A 196 15.35 0.62 -24.17
CA GLU A 196 15.20 1.30 -22.88
C GLU A 196 14.17 0.58 -22.00
N MET A 197 13.04 0.18 -22.56
CA MET A 197 12.05 -0.65 -21.87
C MET A 197 12.65 -1.98 -21.41
N SER A 198 13.42 -2.64 -22.27
CA SER A 198 14.12 -3.89 -21.90
C SER A 198 15.10 -3.68 -20.75
N ARG A 199 15.86 -2.58 -20.74
CA ARG A 199 16.78 -2.23 -19.63
C ARG A 199 16.01 -1.99 -18.34
N THR A 200 14.91 -1.27 -18.40
CA THR A 200 14.05 -0.97 -17.24
C THR A 200 13.46 -2.24 -16.65
N THR A 201 12.93 -3.14 -17.48
CA THR A 201 12.41 -4.45 -17.05
C THR A 201 13.51 -5.32 -16.43
N ILE A 202 14.72 -5.34 -17.03
CA ILE A 202 15.86 -6.08 -16.47
C ILE A 202 16.26 -5.50 -15.12
N THR A 203 16.34 -4.17 -14.99
CA THR A 203 16.64 -3.51 -13.72
C THR A 203 15.60 -3.85 -12.67
N LEU A 204 14.31 -3.77 -13.00
CA LEU A 204 13.24 -4.16 -12.08
C LEU A 204 13.41 -5.61 -11.59
N MET A 205 13.72 -6.54 -12.49
CA MET A 205 13.94 -7.94 -12.13
C MET A 205 15.17 -8.12 -11.23
N GLN A 206 16.26 -7.39 -11.50
CA GLN A 206 17.46 -7.41 -10.65
C GLN A 206 17.20 -6.86 -9.25
N GLU A 207 16.49 -5.73 -9.16
CA GLU A 207 16.13 -5.15 -7.87
C GLU A 207 15.20 -6.06 -7.06
N PHE A 208 14.24 -6.74 -7.74
CA PHE A 208 13.42 -7.78 -7.12
C PHE A 208 14.29 -8.91 -6.53
N ASP A 209 15.31 -9.31 -7.29
CA ASP A 209 16.23 -10.35 -6.87
C ASP A 209 17.13 -9.92 -5.68
N HIS A 210 17.19 -8.66 -5.31
CA HIS A 210 17.95 -8.14 -4.17
C HIS A 210 17.10 -7.85 -2.92
N LEU A 211 15.76 -7.96 -3.01
CA LEU A 211 14.87 -7.70 -1.86
C LEU A 211 15.11 -8.69 -0.72
N PRO A 212 15.11 -8.24 0.53
CA PRO A 212 15.13 -9.12 1.71
C PRO A 212 13.84 -9.94 1.83
N ASN A 213 13.94 -11.10 2.50
CA ASN A 213 12.80 -11.99 2.72
C ASN A 213 11.63 -11.33 3.47
N GLU A 214 11.93 -10.35 4.33
CA GLU A 214 10.94 -9.65 5.16
C GLU A 214 10.12 -8.61 4.39
N THR A 215 10.53 -8.29 3.14
CA THR A 215 9.84 -7.28 2.34
C THR A 215 8.51 -7.83 1.82
N ILE A 216 7.43 -7.08 2.05
CA ILE A 216 6.12 -7.36 1.45
C ILE A 216 5.97 -6.50 0.21
N VAL A 217 5.88 -7.14 -0.94
CA VAL A 217 5.71 -6.47 -2.23
C VAL A 217 4.32 -6.75 -2.79
N LEU A 218 3.60 -5.70 -3.09
CA LEU A 218 2.39 -5.76 -3.89
C LEU A 218 2.66 -5.14 -5.25
N ALA A 219 2.13 -5.74 -6.29
CA ALA A 219 2.13 -5.14 -7.61
C ALA A 219 0.72 -5.12 -8.20
N ALA A 220 0.42 -4.11 -9.00
CA ALA A 220 -0.86 -4.01 -9.69
C ALA A 220 -0.70 -3.76 -11.18
N THR A 221 -1.60 -4.37 -11.95
CA THR A 221 -1.74 -4.13 -13.39
C THR A 221 -3.18 -4.29 -13.84
N ASN A 222 -3.55 -3.54 -14.85
CA ASN A 222 -4.81 -3.73 -15.57
C ASN A 222 -4.64 -4.66 -16.80
N ARG A 223 -3.41 -4.98 -17.17
CA ARG A 223 -3.05 -5.68 -18.42
C ARG A 223 -2.01 -6.78 -18.17
N ILE A 224 -2.41 -7.83 -17.43
CA ILE A 224 -1.53 -8.99 -17.17
C ILE A 224 -1.01 -9.65 -18.46
N ASP A 225 -1.76 -9.55 -19.54
CA ASP A 225 -1.40 -10.03 -20.87
C ASP A 225 -0.16 -9.36 -21.45
N ARG A 226 0.19 -8.15 -20.99
CA ARG A 226 1.35 -7.38 -21.43
C ARG A 226 2.60 -7.61 -20.59
N ILE A 227 2.48 -8.19 -19.42
CA ILE A 227 3.61 -8.39 -18.50
C ILE A 227 4.55 -9.47 -19.05
N ASP A 228 5.85 -9.20 -19.01
CA ASP A 228 6.89 -10.17 -19.36
C ASP A 228 6.82 -11.41 -18.44
N GLU A 229 6.92 -12.61 -19.03
CA GLU A 229 6.81 -13.87 -18.28
C GLU A 229 7.93 -14.05 -17.24
N ALA A 230 9.12 -13.51 -17.48
CA ALA A 230 10.21 -13.58 -16.53
C ALA A 230 9.93 -12.72 -15.29
N LEU A 231 9.26 -11.58 -15.46
CA LEU A 231 8.79 -10.76 -14.34
C LEU A 231 7.62 -11.44 -13.61
N LEU A 232 6.67 -12.04 -14.34
CA LEU A 232 5.56 -12.79 -13.74
C LEU A 232 6.02 -13.94 -12.82
N ARG A 233 7.14 -14.59 -13.16
CA ARG A 233 7.71 -15.68 -12.35
C ARG A 233 8.29 -15.23 -11.01
N ARG A 234 8.58 -13.95 -10.84
CA ARG A 234 9.10 -13.37 -9.58
C ARG A 234 8.03 -13.12 -8.54
N PHE A 235 6.76 -13.09 -8.96
CA PHE A 235 5.66 -12.99 -8.02
C PHE A 235 5.28 -14.36 -7.47
N SER A 236 5.40 -14.53 -6.16
CA SER A 236 5.04 -15.76 -5.45
C SER A 236 3.56 -16.08 -5.58
N ASN A 237 2.72 -15.02 -5.64
CA ASN A 237 1.28 -15.14 -5.75
C ASN A 237 0.73 -14.23 -6.84
N LYS A 238 -0.36 -14.67 -7.50
CA LYS A 238 -1.06 -13.91 -8.54
C LYS A 238 -2.56 -14.01 -8.29
N TYR A 239 -3.22 -12.87 -8.14
CA TYR A 239 -4.65 -12.84 -7.83
C TYR A 239 -5.41 -11.90 -8.76
N GLU A 240 -6.53 -12.40 -9.28
CA GLU A 240 -7.45 -11.60 -10.05
C GLU A 240 -8.39 -10.83 -9.12
N MET A 241 -8.35 -9.50 -9.23
CA MET A 241 -9.28 -8.59 -8.56
C MET A 241 -10.47 -8.35 -9.49
N THR A 242 -11.60 -8.93 -9.14
CA THR A 242 -12.83 -8.87 -9.97
C THR A 242 -13.80 -7.82 -9.45
N VAL A 243 -14.70 -7.38 -10.33
CA VAL A 243 -15.83 -6.55 -9.95
C VAL A 243 -16.71 -7.32 -8.94
N PHE A 244 -17.17 -6.63 -7.92
CA PHE A 244 -18.08 -7.20 -6.92
C PHE A 244 -19.41 -7.61 -7.53
N ASN A 245 -19.92 -8.76 -7.10
CA ASN A 245 -21.28 -9.17 -7.42
C ASN A 245 -22.32 -8.31 -6.65
N ASN A 246 -23.59 -8.48 -6.96
CA ASN A 246 -24.64 -7.67 -6.36
C ASN A 246 -24.69 -7.76 -4.82
N GLN A 247 -24.41 -8.93 -4.26
CA GLN A 247 -24.37 -9.11 -2.81
C GLN A 247 -23.17 -8.39 -2.18
N GLU A 248 -21.98 -8.56 -2.75
CA GLU A 248 -20.76 -7.88 -2.30
C GLU A 248 -20.91 -6.34 -2.41
N LYS A 249 -21.51 -5.83 -3.49
CA LYS A 249 -21.83 -4.40 -3.63
C LYS A 249 -22.77 -3.91 -2.55
N LYS A 250 -23.84 -4.67 -2.29
CA LYS A 250 -24.79 -4.33 -1.23
C LYS A 250 -24.09 -4.25 0.13
N GLU A 251 -23.24 -5.21 0.46
CA GLU A 251 -22.49 -5.23 1.71
C GLU A 251 -21.51 -4.06 1.79
N MET A 252 -20.79 -3.76 0.70
CA MET A 252 -19.88 -2.60 0.59
C MET A 252 -20.63 -1.28 0.84
N ILE A 253 -21.75 -1.04 0.15
CA ILE A 253 -22.55 0.17 0.28
C ILE A 253 -23.11 0.28 1.71
N THR A 254 -23.67 -0.82 2.24
CA THR A 254 -24.25 -0.84 3.58
C THR A 254 -23.20 -0.51 4.63
N LYS A 255 -22.00 -1.12 4.56
CA LYS A 255 -20.90 -0.83 5.47
C LYS A 255 -20.47 0.64 5.40
N TYR A 256 -20.35 1.20 4.19
CA TYR A 256 -19.98 2.60 4.00
C TYR A 256 -21.03 3.55 4.62
N LEU A 257 -22.32 3.33 4.35
CA LEU A 257 -23.40 4.15 4.90
C LEU A 257 -23.50 4.06 6.42
N GLN A 258 -23.29 2.88 6.99
CA GLN A 258 -23.28 2.68 8.45
C GLN A 258 -22.14 3.48 9.10
N ALA A 259 -20.97 3.50 8.49
CA ALA A 259 -19.80 4.20 9.02
C ALA A 259 -19.95 5.74 9.04
N ILE A 260 -20.82 6.28 8.18
CA ILE A 260 -21.10 7.72 8.11
C ILE A 260 -22.49 8.08 8.68
N GLU A 261 -23.19 7.10 9.26
CA GLU A 261 -24.53 7.26 9.86
C GLU A 261 -25.59 7.84 8.90
N MET A 262 -25.51 7.46 7.63
CA MET A 262 -26.41 7.95 6.58
C MET A 262 -27.25 6.83 5.95
N THR A 263 -28.34 7.22 5.29
CA THR A 263 -29.20 6.31 4.53
C THR A 263 -29.48 6.88 3.14
N ILE A 264 -29.74 6.01 2.19
CA ILE A 264 -30.18 6.36 0.84
C ILE A 264 -31.53 5.71 0.54
N SER A 265 -32.21 6.16 -0.53
CA SER A 265 -33.48 5.59 -0.93
C SER A 265 -33.29 4.12 -1.39
N LYS A 266 -34.35 3.31 -1.25
CA LYS A 266 -34.35 1.93 -1.79
C LYS A 266 -34.12 1.89 -3.29
N GLN A 267 -34.57 2.91 -4.02
CA GLN A 267 -34.42 3.02 -5.45
C GLN A 267 -32.93 3.27 -5.81
N ASP A 268 -32.25 4.19 -5.10
CA ASP A 268 -30.84 4.47 -5.31
C ASP A 268 -29.97 3.25 -4.96
N MET A 269 -30.28 2.57 -3.85
CA MET A 269 -29.61 1.32 -3.48
C MET A 269 -29.71 0.28 -4.61
N ASN A 270 -30.90 0.07 -5.19
CA ASN A 270 -31.09 -0.87 -6.29
C ASN A 270 -30.33 -0.46 -7.55
N ASN A 271 -30.29 0.82 -7.87
CA ASN A 271 -29.54 1.35 -9.02
C ASN A 271 -28.03 1.13 -8.88
N LEU A 272 -27.49 1.36 -7.68
CA LEU A 272 -26.07 1.15 -7.37
C LEU A 272 -25.66 -0.33 -7.45
N ILE A 273 -26.52 -1.24 -7.01
CA ILE A 273 -26.25 -2.69 -6.98
C ILE A 273 -26.31 -3.30 -8.38
N ASN A 274 -27.30 -2.94 -9.20
CA ASN A 274 -27.64 -3.66 -10.42
C ASN A 274 -26.79 -3.31 -11.66
N GLY A 275 -25.77 -2.46 -11.55
CA GLY A 275 -24.89 -2.10 -12.67
C GLY A 275 -23.67 -3.02 -12.80
N LYS A 276 -23.11 -3.17 -14.01
CA LYS A 276 -21.76 -3.76 -14.23
C LYS A 276 -20.65 -2.76 -13.90
N LYS A 277 -20.77 -2.06 -12.76
CA LYS A 277 -19.86 -1.01 -12.33
C LYS A 277 -18.77 -1.58 -11.44
N SER A 278 -17.56 -1.04 -11.56
CA SER A 278 -16.45 -1.32 -10.66
C SER A 278 -16.75 -0.82 -9.23
N GLN A 279 -15.95 -1.23 -8.28
CA GLN A 279 -16.04 -0.75 -6.89
C GLN A 279 -15.86 0.78 -6.81
N ALA A 280 -14.89 1.33 -7.55
CA ALA A 280 -14.64 2.76 -7.59
C ALA A 280 -15.84 3.55 -8.16
N GLU A 281 -16.39 3.11 -9.29
CA GLU A 281 -17.58 3.74 -9.88
C GLU A 281 -18.79 3.67 -8.93
N THR A 282 -18.99 2.52 -8.28
CA THR A 282 -20.09 2.34 -7.32
C THR A 282 -19.96 3.30 -6.13
N ILE A 283 -18.75 3.49 -5.59
CA ILE A 283 -18.51 4.44 -4.48
C ILE A 283 -18.68 5.89 -4.96
N THR A 284 -18.21 6.23 -6.15
CA THR A 284 -18.39 7.58 -6.72
C THR A 284 -19.88 7.94 -6.85
N GLU A 285 -20.70 7.04 -7.37
CA GLU A 285 -22.15 7.25 -7.48
C GLU A 285 -22.84 7.26 -6.11
N LEU A 286 -22.38 6.43 -5.16
CA LEU A 286 -22.90 6.47 -3.79
C LEU A 286 -22.66 7.84 -3.15
N ILE A 287 -21.46 8.40 -3.31
CA ILE A 287 -21.12 9.75 -2.80
C ILE A 287 -22.04 10.79 -3.44
N GLN A 288 -22.35 10.67 -4.73
CA GLN A 288 -23.28 11.57 -5.39
C GLN A 288 -24.70 11.46 -4.81
N CYS A 289 -25.22 10.24 -4.59
CA CYS A 289 -26.52 10.03 -3.94
C CYS A 289 -26.56 10.63 -2.51
N ILE A 290 -25.46 10.51 -1.76
CA ILE A 290 -25.35 11.11 -0.43
C ILE A 290 -25.40 12.64 -0.53
N ALA A 291 -24.64 13.23 -1.45
CA ALA A 291 -24.63 14.68 -1.67
C ALA A 291 -26.03 15.20 -2.04
N ASP A 292 -26.73 14.53 -2.94
CA ASP A 292 -28.10 14.88 -3.35
C ASP A 292 -29.11 14.80 -2.16
N THR A 293 -28.90 13.85 -1.24
CA THR A 293 -29.70 13.72 -0.02
C THR A 293 -29.46 14.90 0.92
N LEU A 294 -28.20 15.25 1.18
CA LEU A 294 -27.84 16.37 2.05
C LEU A 294 -28.32 17.72 1.50
N MET A 295 -28.28 17.91 0.18
CA MET A 295 -28.83 19.12 -0.44
C MET A 295 -30.34 19.26 -0.25
N LYS A 296 -31.09 18.16 -0.21
CA LYS A 296 -32.55 18.17 0.01
C LYS A 296 -32.91 18.42 1.47
N GLU A 297 -32.06 18.07 2.42
CA GLU A 297 -32.25 18.31 3.86
C GLU A 297 -31.97 19.77 4.28
N GLN A 298 -31.27 20.54 3.44
CA GLN A 298 -30.96 21.95 3.67
C GLN A 298 -32.03 22.93 3.16
N ILE A 299 -33.09 22.44 2.52
CA ILE A 299 -34.25 23.18 2.02
C ILE A 299 -35.46 22.93 2.90
#